data_73019b94ccc57e71a6fd345145339b00
#
_entry.id   73019b94ccc57e71a6fd345145339b00
#
_cell.length_a   1.000
_cell.length_b   1.000
_cell.length_c   1.000
_cell.angle_alpha   90.00
_cell.angle_beta   90.00
_cell.angle_gamma   90.00
#
_symmetry.space_group_name_H-M   'P 1'
#
loop_
_entity.id
_entity.type
_entity.pdbx_description
1 polymer ?
#
loop_
_entity_poly.entity_id
_entity_poly.type
_entity_poly.pdbx_seq_one_letter_code
_entity_poly.pdbx_strand_id
1 'polypeptide(L)'
;IRVSLVGSEMCIRDSSSGLQVYYGGNNEFFHYDKVILATHANEALNLIDNPSDEERNILSNFSYRENLAILHTDENIMPKNKDVWSSWNSFVDKKNTSKNSLSYWLNLLQNLKNEKNIFLTLNPIKKISEDKIIKKINFTHPYYDQKALDNQKNLKNIQNKENILFCGSYFGYGFHEDGIKSSIEMLKNLND
;
A
#
# COMPACT_ATOMS: atom_id res chain seq x y z
N ILE A 1 -23.27 8.23 -4.79
CA ILE A 1 -21.92 7.61 -4.81
C ILE A 1 -21.92 6.52 -3.75
N ARG A 2 -21.92 5.27 -4.15
CA ARG A 2 -21.61 4.17 -3.24
C ARG A 2 -20.09 4.00 -3.22
N VAL A 3 -19.47 4.22 -2.07
CA VAL A 3 -18.07 3.89 -1.83
C VAL A 3 -18.04 2.39 -1.52
N SER A 4 -17.47 1.60 -2.40
CA SER A 4 -17.22 0.18 -2.14
C SER A 4 -15.82 0.01 -1.58
N LEU A 5 -15.71 -0.79 -0.52
CA LEU A 5 -14.47 -1.13 0.15
C LEU A 5 -13.95 -2.47 -0.36
N VAL A 6 -12.71 -2.46 -0.69
CA VAL A 6 -11.67 -3.48 -0.86
C VAL A 6 -12.06 -4.90 -0.45
N GLY A 7 -11.84 -5.84 -1.36
CA GLY A 7 -11.50 -7.19 -0.94
C GLY A 7 -11.65 -8.29 -1.94
N SER A 8 -12.50 -8.32 -2.89
CA SER A 8 -12.63 -9.41 -3.88
C SER A 8 -13.54 -9.02 -5.03
N GLU A 9 -13.57 -7.75 -5.33
CA GLU A 9 -14.33 -7.22 -6.44
C GLU A 9 -13.51 -7.34 -7.72
N MET A 10 -14.14 -7.80 -8.76
CA MET A 10 -13.61 -7.75 -10.12
C MET A 10 -14.46 -6.75 -10.90
N CYS A 11 -13.82 -5.78 -11.53
CA CYS A 11 -14.48 -4.81 -12.40
C CYS A 11 -14.44 -5.34 -13.83
N ILE A 12 -15.60 -5.61 -14.42
CA ILE A 12 -15.74 -5.99 -15.83
C ILE A 12 -16.26 -4.79 -16.60
N ARG A 13 -15.64 -4.50 -17.75
CA ARG A 13 -16.11 -3.48 -18.68
C ARG A 13 -17.21 -4.02 -19.56
N ASP A 14 -18.33 -3.30 -19.60
CA ASP A 14 -19.37 -3.54 -20.58
C ASP A 14 -19.50 -2.28 -21.46
N SER A 15 -19.35 -2.43 -22.75
CA SER A 15 -19.39 -1.32 -23.71
C SER A 15 -20.79 -0.74 -23.94
N SER A 16 -21.84 -1.42 -23.49
CA SER A 16 -23.23 -1.05 -23.79
C SER A 16 -24.02 -0.47 -22.62
N SER A 17 -23.64 -0.76 -21.36
CA SER A 17 -24.46 -0.44 -20.19
C SER A 17 -23.70 0.12 -18.99
N GLY A 18 -22.42 0.49 -19.14
CA GLY A 18 -21.58 0.97 -18.04
C GLY A 18 -20.67 -0.12 -17.47
N LEU A 19 -20.19 0.09 -16.24
CA LEU A 19 -19.26 -0.81 -15.58
C LEU A 19 -20.00 -1.80 -14.67
N GLN A 20 -19.67 -3.08 -14.80
CA GLN A 20 -20.14 -4.13 -13.91
C GLN A 20 -19.08 -4.39 -12.84
N VAL A 21 -19.48 -4.34 -11.58
CA VAL A 21 -18.60 -4.65 -10.43
C VAL A 21 -19.14 -5.88 -9.73
N TYR A 22 -18.31 -6.92 -9.66
CA TYR A 22 -18.61 -8.20 -9.00
C TYR A 22 -18.15 -8.17 -7.55
N TYR A 23 -18.94 -8.78 -6.66
CA TYR A 23 -18.66 -8.83 -5.22
C TYR A 23 -18.58 -10.27 -4.71
N GLY A 24 -17.58 -10.53 -3.86
CA GLY A 24 -17.59 -11.65 -2.94
C GLY A 24 -17.58 -13.07 -3.54
N GLY A 25 -17.13 -13.25 -4.78
CA GLY A 25 -17.06 -14.58 -5.40
C GLY A 25 -18.41 -15.23 -5.75
N ASN A 26 -19.51 -14.57 -5.46
CA ASN A 26 -20.83 -14.90 -5.96
C ASN A 26 -21.01 -14.16 -7.29
N ASN A 27 -21.57 -14.77 -8.31
CA ASN A 27 -21.78 -14.14 -9.61
C ASN A 27 -22.78 -12.96 -9.56
N GLU A 28 -22.85 -12.28 -8.44
CA GLU A 28 -23.65 -11.08 -8.25
C GLU A 28 -22.84 -9.85 -8.67
N PHE A 29 -23.43 -9.01 -9.50
CA PHE A 29 -22.80 -7.77 -9.95
C PHE A 29 -23.76 -6.59 -9.85
N PHE A 30 -23.18 -5.41 -9.81
CA PHE A 30 -23.93 -4.16 -9.84
C PHE A 30 -23.39 -3.28 -10.96
N HIS A 31 -24.27 -2.49 -11.56
CA HIS A 31 -23.90 -1.51 -12.58
C HIS A 31 -23.56 -0.18 -11.95
N TYR A 32 -22.49 0.45 -12.45
CA TYR A 32 -22.08 1.79 -12.06
C TYR A 32 -21.70 2.61 -13.30
N ASP A 33 -21.96 3.90 -13.24
CA ASP A 33 -21.59 4.83 -14.32
C ASP A 33 -20.07 5.04 -14.33
N LYS A 34 -19.43 5.10 -13.14
CA LYS A 34 -17.99 5.27 -12.97
C LYS A 34 -17.48 4.44 -11.80
N VAL A 35 -16.25 3.94 -11.94
CA VAL A 35 -15.55 3.20 -10.87
C VAL A 35 -14.24 3.89 -10.54
N ILE A 36 -13.96 4.07 -9.25
CA ILE A 36 -12.71 4.65 -8.75
C ILE A 36 -11.91 3.54 -8.09
N LEU A 37 -10.72 3.26 -8.60
CA LEU A 37 -9.76 2.30 -8.05
C LEU A 37 -8.76 3.04 -7.16
N ALA A 38 -9.00 3.00 -5.84
CA ALA A 38 -8.17 3.63 -4.81
C ALA A 38 -7.34 2.57 -4.05
N THR A 39 -6.69 1.68 -4.78
CA THR A 39 -5.89 0.55 -4.28
C THR A 39 -4.43 0.72 -4.67
N HIS A 40 -3.58 -0.30 -4.43
CA HIS A 40 -2.26 -0.35 -5.04
C HIS A 40 -2.40 -0.49 -6.58
N ALA A 41 -1.40 -0.03 -7.34
CA ALA A 41 -1.45 -0.06 -8.80
C ALA A 41 -1.58 -1.50 -9.36
N ASN A 42 -0.87 -2.45 -8.76
CA ASN A 42 -0.97 -3.87 -9.14
C ASN A 42 -2.34 -4.47 -8.78
N GLU A 43 -2.94 -4.06 -7.66
CA GLU A 43 -4.29 -4.48 -7.28
C GLU A 43 -5.32 -3.86 -8.22
N ALA A 44 -5.18 -2.56 -8.54
CA ALA A 44 -6.03 -1.89 -9.52
C ALA A 44 -6.02 -2.64 -10.86
N LEU A 45 -4.84 -3.03 -11.35
CA LEU A 45 -4.70 -3.80 -12.59
C LEU A 45 -5.39 -5.17 -12.51
N ASN A 46 -5.29 -5.86 -11.38
CA ASN A 46 -5.90 -7.18 -11.17
C ASN A 46 -7.44 -7.11 -11.04
N LEU A 47 -7.98 -5.97 -10.62
CA LEU A 47 -9.43 -5.77 -10.50
C LEU A 47 -10.10 -5.51 -11.85
N ILE A 48 -9.37 -5.13 -12.88
CA ILE A 48 -9.89 -4.89 -14.23
C ILE A 48 -9.85 -6.19 -15.02
N ASP A 49 -11.00 -6.71 -15.44
CA ASP A 49 -11.07 -7.99 -16.17
C ASP A 49 -10.32 -7.93 -17.50
N ASN A 50 -10.58 -6.93 -18.32
CA ASN A 50 -9.93 -6.73 -19.62
C ASN A 50 -9.22 -5.37 -19.69
N PRO A 51 -8.09 -5.19 -18.94
CA PRO A 51 -7.37 -3.93 -18.99
C PRO A 51 -6.79 -3.67 -20.39
N SER A 52 -6.85 -2.43 -20.83
CA SER A 52 -6.23 -1.98 -22.08
C SER A 52 -4.70 -2.16 -22.04
N ASP A 53 -4.06 -2.20 -23.19
CA ASP A 53 -2.60 -2.27 -23.28
C ASP A 53 -1.93 -1.10 -22.57
N GLU A 54 -2.54 0.09 -22.62
CA GLU A 54 -2.01 1.27 -21.94
C GLU A 54 -2.09 1.14 -20.42
N GLU A 55 -3.21 0.65 -19.87
CA GLU A 55 -3.34 0.38 -18.43
C GLU A 55 -2.35 -0.70 -17.97
N ARG A 56 -2.23 -1.79 -18.73
CA ARG A 56 -1.22 -2.83 -18.45
C ARG A 56 0.18 -2.24 -18.40
N ASN A 57 0.56 -1.49 -19.45
CA ASN A 57 1.89 -0.89 -19.55
C ASN A 57 2.18 0.13 -18.46
N ILE A 58 1.16 0.88 -18.01
CA ILE A 58 1.34 1.90 -16.98
C ILE A 58 1.33 1.27 -15.59
N LEU A 59 0.29 0.52 -15.24
CA LEU A 59 0.10 0.02 -13.87
C LEU A 59 1.12 -1.09 -13.50
N SER A 60 1.59 -1.89 -14.45
CA SER A 60 2.60 -2.95 -14.20
C SER A 60 3.99 -2.41 -13.85
N ASN A 61 4.28 -1.14 -14.11
CA ASN A 61 5.57 -0.54 -13.77
C ASN A 61 5.71 -0.16 -12.28
N PHE A 62 4.63 -0.28 -11.50
CA PHE A 62 4.67 -0.07 -10.05
C PHE A 62 4.86 -1.41 -9.35
N SER A 63 6.05 -1.62 -8.81
CA SER A 63 6.38 -2.83 -8.09
C SER A 63 6.15 -2.69 -6.59
N TYR A 64 5.90 -3.82 -5.93
CA TYR A 64 5.65 -3.89 -4.50
C TYR A 64 6.52 -4.97 -3.88
N ARG A 65 6.97 -4.74 -2.62
CA ARG A 65 7.77 -5.69 -1.85
C ARG A 65 7.06 -6.09 -0.58
N GLU A 66 7.12 -7.37 -0.29
CA GLU A 66 6.63 -7.87 0.98
C GLU A 66 7.56 -7.48 2.12
N ASN A 67 6.99 -7.08 3.24
CA ASN A 67 7.68 -6.75 4.46
C ASN A 67 6.96 -7.42 5.64
N LEU A 68 7.68 -8.26 6.36
CA LEU A 68 7.19 -8.83 7.60
C LEU A 68 7.23 -7.77 8.70
N ALA A 69 6.08 -7.41 9.23
CA ALA A 69 5.93 -6.52 10.38
C ALA A 69 5.58 -7.36 11.62
N ILE A 70 6.35 -7.19 12.69
CA ILE A 70 6.10 -7.85 13.97
C ILE A 70 5.85 -6.80 15.04
N LEU A 71 4.66 -6.83 15.62
CA LEU A 71 4.32 -6.07 16.83
C LEU A 71 4.74 -6.90 18.05
N HIS A 72 5.56 -6.34 18.94
CA HIS A 72 6.16 -7.09 20.04
C HIS A 72 6.57 -6.21 21.22
N THR A 73 6.95 -6.85 22.33
CA THR A 73 7.50 -6.20 23.54
C THR A 73 8.94 -6.57 23.83
N ASP A 74 9.67 -7.18 22.88
CA ASP A 74 11.03 -7.65 23.09
C ASP A 74 12.04 -6.52 22.93
N GLU A 75 12.58 -6.04 24.04
CA GLU A 75 13.61 -4.99 24.09
C GLU A 75 14.99 -5.46 23.55
N ASN A 76 15.24 -6.77 23.44
CA ASN A 76 16.52 -7.28 22.93
C ASN A 76 16.79 -6.92 21.46
N ILE A 77 15.76 -6.51 20.72
CA ILE A 77 15.90 -5.99 19.37
C ILE A 77 16.66 -4.66 19.39
N MET A 78 16.41 -3.84 20.39
CA MET A 78 16.92 -2.48 20.52
C MET A 78 18.39 -2.43 20.96
N PRO A 79 19.08 -1.28 20.85
CA PRO A 79 20.40 -1.08 21.41
C PRO A 79 20.41 -1.30 22.92
N LYS A 80 21.52 -1.83 23.45
CA LYS A 80 21.69 -2.04 24.92
C LYS A 80 21.61 -0.74 25.71
N ASN A 81 22.19 0.35 25.18
CA ASN A 81 22.06 1.68 25.78
C ASN A 81 20.67 2.27 25.39
N LYS A 82 19.83 2.49 26.40
CA LYS A 82 18.48 3.06 26.20
C LYS A 82 18.51 4.54 25.83
N ASP A 83 19.57 5.27 26.15
CA ASP A 83 19.69 6.71 25.85
C ASP A 83 19.77 7.01 24.34
N VAL A 84 20.13 5.99 23.53
CA VAL A 84 20.19 6.11 22.07
C VAL A 84 18.91 5.64 21.38
N TRP A 85 17.89 5.26 22.14
CA TRP A 85 16.62 4.85 21.54
C TRP A 85 15.90 6.06 20.97
N SER A 86 15.46 5.90 19.74
CA SER A 86 14.66 6.89 19.02
C SER A 86 13.30 6.29 18.70
N SER A 87 12.35 7.11 18.28
CA SER A 87 11.06 6.62 17.76
C SER A 87 11.24 5.71 16.53
N TRP A 88 12.33 5.92 15.76
CA TRP A 88 12.72 5.11 14.59
C TRP A 88 14.17 4.64 14.76
N ASN A 89 14.39 3.33 14.72
CA ASN A 89 15.70 2.74 14.90
C ASN A 89 16.00 1.80 13.74
N SER A 90 17.01 2.15 12.95
CA SER A 90 17.44 1.33 11.80
C SER A 90 18.63 0.47 12.18
N PHE A 91 18.59 -0.79 11.77
CA PHE A 91 19.64 -1.79 11.98
C PHE A 91 20.06 -2.38 10.65
N VAL A 92 21.35 -2.49 10.44
CA VAL A 92 21.95 -3.13 9.26
C VAL A 92 22.73 -4.35 9.72
N ASP A 93 22.59 -5.47 9.02
CA ASP A 93 23.39 -6.65 9.30
C ASP A 93 24.83 -6.40 8.85
N LYS A 94 25.78 -6.52 9.78
CA LYS A 94 27.22 -6.32 9.50
C LYS A 94 27.78 -7.33 8.49
N LYS A 95 27.19 -8.52 8.42
CA LYS A 95 27.63 -9.58 7.49
C LYS A 95 26.96 -9.50 6.13
N ASN A 96 25.78 -8.90 6.08
CA ASN A 96 25.02 -8.73 4.85
C ASN A 96 24.33 -7.36 4.86
N THR A 97 24.99 -6.36 4.32
CA THR A 97 24.53 -4.96 4.31
C THR A 97 23.24 -4.75 3.49
N SER A 98 22.82 -5.72 2.69
CA SER A 98 21.54 -5.69 2.00
C SER A 98 20.36 -6.02 2.93
N LYS A 99 20.64 -6.64 4.11
CA LYS A 99 19.61 -6.89 5.12
C LYS A 99 19.55 -5.73 6.09
N ASN A 100 18.42 -5.07 6.13
CA ASN A 100 18.10 -4.02 7.06
C ASN A 100 16.81 -4.33 7.81
N SER A 101 16.70 -3.82 9.01
CA SER A 101 15.51 -3.88 9.83
C SER A 101 15.22 -2.49 10.38
N LEU A 102 13.95 -2.18 10.53
CA LEU A 102 13.50 -0.92 11.11
C LEU A 102 12.58 -1.21 12.28
N SER A 103 12.92 -0.68 13.46
CA SER A 103 12.06 -0.81 14.64
C SER A 103 11.52 0.55 15.07
N TYR A 104 10.21 0.65 15.14
CA TYR A 104 9.50 1.78 15.70
C TYR A 104 9.27 1.53 17.18
N TRP A 105 9.71 2.45 18.02
CA TRP A 105 9.34 2.46 19.44
C TRP A 105 8.05 3.25 19.60
N LEU A 106 6.94 2.52 19.70
CA LEU A 106 5.61 3.11 19.64
C LEU A 106 5.29 3.99 20.85
N ASN A 107 5.86 3.68 22.02
CA ASN A 107 5.67 4.52 23.22
C ASN A 107 6.13 5.96 22.98
N LEU A 108 7.28 6.15 22.35
CA LEU A 108 7.80 7.48 22.02
C LEU A 108 7.08 8.05 20.78
N LEU A 109 6.89 7.24 19.74
CA LEU A 109 6.29 7.68 18.48
C LEU A 109 4.85 8.17 18.63
N GLN A 110 4.05 7.49 19.47
CA GLN A 110 2.63 7.76 19.66
C GLN A 110 2.29 8.32 21.05
N ASN A 111 3.32 8.68 21.85
CA ASN A 111 3.16 9.16 23.22
C ASN A 111 2.30 8.23 24.09
N LEU A 112 2.53 6.91 23.98
CA LEU A 112 1.79 5.91 24.75
C LEU A 112 2.29 5.91 26.19
N LYS A 113 1.35 6.03 27.14
CA LYS A 113 1.64 5.96 28.59
C LYS A 113 1.53 4.53 29.11
N ASN A 114 2.16 3.59 28.46
CA ASN A 114 2.18 2.17 28.85
C ASN A 114 3.42 1.85 29.70
N GLU A 115 3.24 0.97 30.68
CA GLU A 115 4.35 0.45 31.50
C GLU A 115 5.32 -0.41 30.67
N LYS A 116 4.83 -1.11 29.65
CA LYS A 116 5.63 -1.95 28.76
C LYS A 116 6.00 -1.19 27.49
N ASN A 117 7.24 -1.39 27.04
CA ASN A 117 7.65 -0.92 25.72
C ASN A 117 7.01 -1.77 24.61
N ILE A 118 6.47 -1.10 23.63
CA ILE A 118 5.84 -1.70 22.44
C ILE A 118 6.65 -1.29 21.22
N PHE A 119 7.01 -2.27 20.40
CA PHE A 119 7.79 -2.07 19.19
C PHE A 119 7.04 -2.65 17.99
N LEU A 120 7.17 -1.99 16.84
CA LEU A 120 6.82 -2.54 15.54
C LEU A 120 8.12 -2.68 14.74
N THR A 121 8.53 -3.92 14.47
CA THR A 121 9.77 -4.18 13.74
C THR A 121 9.47 -4.72 12.36
N LEU A 122 10.01 -4.05 11.34
CA LEU A 122 9.96 -4.51 9.96
C LEU A 122 11.21 -5.33 9.65
N ASN A 123 11.02 -6.50 9.05
CA ASN A 123 12.06 -7.42 8.58
C ASN A 123 13.16 -7.64 9.65
N PRO A 124 12.81 -8.19 10.82
CA PRO A 124 13.75 -8.32 11.93
C PRO A 124 14.98 -9.15 11.55
N ILE A 125 16.19 -8.61 11.75
CA ILE A 125 17.45 -9.33 11.57
C ILE A 125 17.79 -10.19 12.78
N LYS A 126 17.31 -9.80 13.95
CA LYS A 126 17.41 -10.59 15.17
C LYS A 126 16.12 -11.33 15.45
N LYS A 127 16.22 -12.54 16.00
CA LYS A 127 15.05 -13.31 16.42
C LYS A 127 14.36 -12.58 17.57
N ILE A 128 13.07 -12.36 17.42
CA ILE A 128 12.17 -11.88 18.47
C ILE A 128 11.67 -13.10 19.25
N SER A 129 11.62 -13.02 20.58
CA SER A 129 11.11 -14.08 21.44
C SER A 129 9.63 -14.29 21.19
N GLU A 130 9.21 -15.54 20.94
CA GLU A 130 7.82 -15.84 20.54
C GLU A 130 6.80 -15.45 21.62
N ASP A 131 7.15 -15.57 22.89
CA ASP A 131 6.34 -15.17 24.05
C ASP A 131 6.11 -13.65 24.15
N LYS A 132 6.92 -12.85 23.42
CA LYS A 132 6.82 -11.40 23.38
C LYS A 132 6.16 -10.87 22.10
N ILE A 133 5.81 -11.74 21.18
CA ILE A 133 5.13 -11.35 19.95
C ILE A 133 3.64 -11.15 20.23
N ILE A 134 3.14 -9.98 19.83
CA ILE A 134 1.71 -9.65 19.89
C ILE A 134 1.04 -10.03 18.57
N LYS A 135 1.65 -9.65 17.44
CA LYS A 135 1.09 -9.90 16.10
C LYS A 135 2.17 -9.92 15.02
N LYS A 136 2.00 -10.79 14.03
CA LYS A 136 2.80 -10.82 12.79
C LYS A 136 1.87 -10.47 11.63
N ILE A 137 2.30 -9.56 10.76
CA ILE A 137 1.54 -9.12 9.58
C ILE A 137 2.52 -8.99 8.41
N ASN A 138 2.15 -9.54 7.26
CA ASN A 138 2.86 -9.27 6.01
C ASN A 138 2.20 -8.07 5.33
N PHE A 139 2.98 -7.03 5.09
CA PHE A 139 2.57 -5.86 4.33
C PHE A 139 3.28 -5.85 2.98
N THR A 140 2.57 -5.43 1.96
CA THR A 140 3.16 -5.05 0.68
C THR A 140 3.36 -3.54 0.64
N HIS A 141 4.62 -3.13 0.46
CA HIS A 141 4.95 -1.70 0.34
C HIS A 141 5.38 -1.38 -1.08
N PRO A 142 5.00 -0.22 -1.62
CA PRO A 142 5.45 0.22 -2.93
C PRO A 142 6.97 0.35 -2.96
N TYR A 143 7.57 -0.07 -4.06
CA TYR A 143 8.99 0.09 -4.32
C TYR A 143 9.19 1.03 -5.51
N TYR A 144 9.74 2.20 -5.23
CA TYR A 144 9.95 3.25 -6.22
C TYR A 144 11.32 3.09 -6.86
N ASP A 145 11.38 2.34 -7.95
CA ASP A 145 12.53 2.32 -8.85
C ASP A 145 12.39 3.42 -9.92
N GLN A 146 13.41 3.53 -10.76
CA GLN A 146 13.42 4.55 -11.82
C GLN A 146 12.24 4.38 -12.79
N LYS A 147 11.82 3.13 -13.05
CA LYS A 147 10.66 2.85 -13.92
C LYS A 147 9.37 3.40 -13.35
N ALA A 148 9.14 3.17 -12.06
CA ALA A 148 7.96 3.68 -11.38
C ALA A 148 7.92 5.22 -11.42
N LEU A 149 9.05 5.88 -11.09
CA LEU A 149 9.16 7.34 -11.12
C LEU A 149 8.95 7.94 -12.52
N ASP A 150 9.59 7.36 -13.54
CA ASP A 150 9.43 7.82 -14.91
C ASP A 150 8.02 7.63 -15.44
N ASN A 151 7.32 6.62 -14.92
CA ASN A 151 6.00 6.25 -15.37
C ASN A 151 4.86 7.02 -14.67
N GLN A 152 5.10 7.64 -13.52
CA GLN A 152 4.09 8.43 -12.80
C GLN A 152 3.43 9.49 -13.69
N LYS A 153 4.19 10.16 -14.56
CA LYS A 153 3.66 11.15 -15.51
C LYS A 153 2.63 10.59 -16.49
N ASN A 154 2.66 9.27 -16.72
CA ASN A 154 1.76 8.60 -17.65
C ASN A 154 0.42 8.22 -17.01
N LEU A 155 0.32 8.23 -15.68
CA LEU A 155 -0.92 7.88 -14.95
C LEU A 155 -2.12 8.75 -15.37
N LYS A 156 -1.88 10.00 -15.78
CA LYS A 156 -2.91 10.88 -16.33
C LYS A 156 -3.56 10.33 -17.61
N ASN A 157 -2.84 9.53 -18.38
CA ASN A 157 -3.29 9.01 -19.66
C ASN A 157 -4.36 7.93 -19.53
N ILE A 158 -4.46 7.28 -18.36
CA ILE A 158 -5.47 6.25 -18.09
C ILE A 158 -6.66 6.76 -17.28
N GLN A 159 -6.66 8.05 -16.89
CA GLN A 159 -7.76 8.60 -16.12
C GLN A 159 -9.03 8.74 -16.96
N ASN A 160 -10.16 8.33 -16.37
CA ASN A 160 -11.50 8.42 -16.94
C ASN A 160 -11.64 7.77 -18.33
N LYS A 161 -10.73 6.86 -18.70
CA LYS A 161 -10.93 6.02 -19.87
C LYS A 161 -11.92 4.91 -19.52
N GLU A 162 -12.95 4.77 -20.37
CA GLU A 162 -14.04 3.82 -20.13
C GLU A 162 -14.64 3.91 -18.72
N ASN A 163 -14.72 5.15 -18.17
CA ASN A 163 -15.32 5.43 -16.87
C ASN A 163 -14.56 4.82 -15.65
N ILE A 164 -13.32 4.38 -15.82
CA ILE A 164 -12.46 3.96 -14.71
C ILE A 164 -11.50 5.10 -14.34
N LEU A 165 -11.42 5.40 -13.05
CA LEU A 165 -10.52 6.39 -12.49
C LEU A 165 -9.59 5.75 -11.46
N PHE A 166 -8.39 6.30 -11.33
CA PHE A 166 -7.35 5.79 -10.47
C PHE A 166 -6.87 6.86 -9.51
N CYS A 167 -6.68 6.50 -8.24
CA CYS A 167 -5.98 7.32 -7.27
C CYS A 167 -5.24 6.43 -6.28
N GLY A 168 -4.28 7.00 -5.57
CA GLY A 168 -3.49 6.26 -4.59
C GLY A 168 -2.13 6.91 -4.36
N SER A 169 -1.41 6.45 -3.36
CA SER A 169 -0.10 6.99 -2.99
C SER A 169 0.98 6.77 -4.05
N TYR A 170 0.77 5.85 -5.00
CA TYR A 170 1.68 5.60 -6.13
C TYR A 170 1.71 6.72 -7.18
N PHE A 171 0.81 7.68 -7.11
CA PHE A 171 0.88 8.93 -7.88
C PHE A 171 1.98 9.88 -7.38
N GLY A 172 2.53 9.63 -6.18
CA GLY A 172 3.63 10.35 -5.56
C GLY A 172 4.65 9.38 -4.98
N TYR A 173 5.15 9.67 -3.80
CA TYR A 173 6.22 8.90 -3.14
C TYR A 173 5.72 7.90 -2.09
N GLY A 174 4.43 7.60 -2.06
CA GLY A 174 3.84 6.60 -1.17
C GLY A 174 3.39 7.13 0.19
N PHE A 175 3.34 8.44 0.38
CA PHE A 175 2.84 9.05 1.61
C PHE A 175 1.31 9.21 1.59
N HIS A 176 0.70 9.33 2.77
CA HIS A 176 -0.74 9.57 2.89
C HIS A 176 -1.17 10.83 2.13
N GLU A 177 -0.33 11.87 2.18
CA GLU A 177 -0.57 13.13 1.47
C GLU A 177 -0.62 12.94 -0.05
N ASP A 178 0.20 12.04 -0.60
CA ASP A 178 0.19 11.72 -2.03
C ASP A 178 -1.14 11.05 -2.43
N GLY A 179 -1.66 10.18 -1.56
CA GLY A 179 -2.98 9.55 -1.76
C GLY A 179 -4.09 10.59 -1.80
N ILE A 180 -4.11 11.53 -0.84
CA ILE A 180 -5.11 12.61 -0.79
C ILE A 180 -4.98 13.54 -2.01
N LYS A 181 -3.77 13.97 -2.36
CA LYS A 181 -3.53 14.82 -3.54
C LYS A 181 -3.99 14.15 -4.83
N SER A 182 -3.68 12.87 -5.01
CA SER A 182 -4.11 12.11 -6.18
C SER A 182 -5.63 12.02 -6.28
N SER A 183 -6.31 11.84 -5.15
CA SER A 183 -7.77 11.79 -5.11
C SER A 183 -8.40 13.14 -5.49
N ILE A 184 -7.85 14.25 -4.98
CA ILE A 184 -8.32 15.60 -5.32
C ILE A 184 -8.10 15.89 -6.81
N GLU A 185 -6.94 15.49 -7.37
CA GLU A 185 -6.66 15.69 -8.79
C GLU A 185 -7.54 14.82 -9.68
N MET A 186 -7.78 13.57 -9.28
CA MET A 186 -8.68 12.65 -9.96
C MET A 186 -10.12 13.20 -10.04
N LEU A 187 -10.60 13.85 -8.96
CA LEU A 187 -11.96 14.43 -8.93
C LEU A 187 -12.18 15.51 -10.01
N LYS A 188 -11.12 16.17 -10.49
CA LYS A 188 -11.22 17.13 -11.58
C LYS A 188 -11.64 16.44 -12.90
N ASN A 189 -11.28 15.18 -13.06
CA ASN A 189 -11.62 14.37 -14.24
C ASN A 189 -12.96 13.62 -14.06
N LEU A 190 -13.63 13.79 -12.92
CA LEU A 190 -14.89 13.05 -12.65
C LEU A 190 -16.05 13.59 -13.48
N ASN A 191 -16.04 14.86 -13.84
CA ASN A 191 -17.13 15.55 -14.51
C ASN A 191 -16.91 15.67 -16.04
N ASP A 192 -15.79 15.21 -16.54
CA ASP A 192 -15.46 15.15 -17.94
C ASP A 192 -15.90 13.77 -18.53
#